data_0b3ed3b6cbf0815f8627cba50a1c6c04
#
_entry.id   0b3ed3b6cbf0815f8627cba50a1c6c04
#
_cell.length_a   1.000
_cell.length_b   1.000
_cell.length_c   1.000
_cell.angle_alpha   90.00
_cell.angle_beta   90.00
_cell.angle_gamma   90.00
#
_symmetry.space_group_name_H-M   'P 1'
#
loop_
_entity.id
_entity.type
_entity.pdbx_description
1 polymer ?
#
loop_
_entity_poly.entity_id
_entity_poly.type
_entity_poly.pdbx_seq_one_letter_code
_entity_poly.pdbx_strand_id
1 'polypeptide(L)'
;MRNPALVKEMKTYKGRDEVPQDFDVFWDGEIDKVSVLPDYQLEERDFHIPNVKCYELTFKGTRDGLVYARVVLPKSEEKIPVIFHFHGYMGRCWDWTDMLAFTVAGYGVVSMDVRGQSGYSQDGLRSPLGNTVKGQIIRGAVEGKEQLFYKDVYLDIYQLVEIVASLPQVDEKQLASYGASQGGALALVAAGLNPRIKRTVAIYPFLSDFRRVLEIGNTSEAYDELFRYFKFHDPFHETEEQIMETLGYIDVKNLAHRIKGEVRMITGLDDDVCYPITQFAIYNRLTCEKSYRLMPEYAHEAMNVHVNDQVYNWLCGSEIPFTYVGR
;
A
#
# COMPACT_ATOMS: atom_id res chain seq x y z
N MET A 1 8.57 -28.49 -1.59
CA MET A 1 8.38 -27.07 -1.18
C MET A 1 9.61 -26.68 -0.39
N ARG A 2 10.28 -25.60 -0.79
CA ARG A 2 11.40 -25.03 -0.03
C ARG A 2 10.93 -24.58 1.35
N ASN A 3 11.78 -24.67 2.35
CA ASN A 3 11.59 -24.22 3.71
C ASN A 3 10.22 -24.61 4.35
N PRO A 4 9.91 -25.89 4.52
CA PRO A 4 8.63 -26.33 5.08
C PRO A 4 8.40 -25.87 6.54
N ALA A 5 9.47 -25.62 7.29
CA ALA A 5 9.38 -25.11 8.66
C ALA A 5 8.85 -23.67 8.68
N LEU A 6 9.41 -22.79 7.82
CA LEU A 6 8.92 -21.42 7.65
C LEU A 6 7.44 -21.40 7.23
N VAL A 7 7.08 -22.20 6.22
CA VAL A 7 5.68 -22.26 5.76
C VAL A 7 4.73 -22.72 6.86
N LYS A 8 5.18 -23.63 7.74
CA LYS A 8 4.38 -24.07 8.89
C LYS A 8 4.20 -22.93 9.90
N GLU A 9 5.27 -22.23 10.23
CA GLU A 9 5.25 -21.07 11.15
C GLU A 9 4.34 -19.94 10.62
N MET A 10 4.50 -19.59 9.35
CA MET A 10 3.73 -18.53 8.67
C MET A 10 2.21 -18.73 8.81
N LYS A 11 1.71 -19.96 8.74
CA LYS A 11 0.26 -20.25 8.76
C LYS A 11 -0.47 -19.76 9.99
N THR A 12 0.21 -19.58 11.10
CA THR A 12 -0.39 -19.19 12.39
C THR A 12 0.20 -17.91 12.97
N TYR A 13 1.24 -17.38 12.36
CA TYR A 13 1.96 -16.22 12.84
C TYR A 13 1.16 -14.93 12.65
N LYS A 14 0.94 -14.18 13.73
CA LYS A 14 0.16 -12.92 13.75
C LYS A 14 0.98 -11.66 14.05
N GLY A 15 2.31 -11.77 14.07
CA GLY A 15 3.21 -10.69 14.43
C GLY A 15 3.60 -10.67 15.90
N ARG A 16 4.61 -9.84 16.23
CA ARG A 16 5.17 -9.72 17.57
C ARG A 16 4.35 -8.84 18.49
N ASP A 17 3.99 -7.66 18.01
CA ASP A 17 3.30 -6.68 18.83
C ASP A 17 1.78 -6.78 18.64
N GLU A 18 1.06 -6.53 19.73
CA GLU A 18 -0.40 -6.40 19.69
C GLU A 18 -0.82 -5.08 19.04
N VAL A 19 -2.09 -4.98 18.67
CA VAL A 19 -2.68 -3.75 18.15
C VAL A 19 -2.72 -2.72 19.29
N PRO A 20 -2.28 -1.46 19.09
CA PRO A 20 -2.46 -0.40 20.07
C PRO A 20 -3.93 -0.29 20.51
N GLN A 21 -4.18 -0.09 21.82
CA GLN A 21 -5.54 -0.14 22.38
C GLN A 21 -6.49 0.89 21.77
N ASP A 22 -5.99 2.06 21.42
CA ASP A 22 -6.75 3.15 20.83
C ASP A 22 -6.61 3.23 19.28
N PHE A 23 -6.11 2.18 18.64
CA PHE A 23 -5.80 2.16 17.20
C PHE A 23 -6.97 2.60 16.32
N ASP A 24 -8.15 2.03 16.53
CA ASP A 24 -9.34 2.37 15.74
C ASP A 24 -9.82 3.80 16.04
N VAL A 25 -9.82 4.21 17.31
CA VAL A 25 -10.17 5.57 17.72
C VAL A 25 -9.21 6.59 17.11
N PHE A 26 -7.91 6.26 17.07
CA PHE A 26 -6.90 7.11 16.44
C PHE A 26 -7.19 7.30 14.95
N TRP A 27 -7.37 6.21 14.20
CA TRP A 27 -7.58 6.29 12.75
C TRP A 27 -8.91 6.95 12.39
N ASP A 28 -9.98 6.65 13.11
CA ASP A 28 -11.27 7.32 12.90
C ASP A 28 -11.14 8.82 13.17
N GLY A 29 -10.45 9.20 14.25
CA GLY A 29 -10.19 10.59 14.57
C GLY A 29 -9.26 11.32 13.59
N GLU A 30 -8.26 10.63 12.98
CA GLU A 30 -7.42 11.22 11.94
C GLU A 30 -8.19 11.40 10.62
N ILE A 31 -9.04 10.44 10.26
CA ILE A 31 -9.94 10.54 9.10
C ILE A 31 -10.91 11.71 9.27
N ASP A 32 -11.49 11.88 10.45
CA ASP A 32 -12.44 12.98 10.74
C ASP A 32 -11.79 14.37 10.65
N LYS A 33 -10.48 14.47 10.85
CA LYS A 33 -9.74 15.74 10.76
C LYS A 33 -9.44 16.18 9.33
N VAL A 34 -9.40 15.26 8.38
CA VAL A 34 -9.10 15.59 7.00
C VAL A 34 -10.38 15.89 6.21
N SER A 35 -10.28 16.79 5.25
CA SER A 35 -11.38 17.01 4.31
C SER A 35 -11.58 15.75 3.47
N VAL A 36 -12.80 15.23 3.44
CA VAL A 36 -13.17 14.09 2.60
C VAL A 36 -12.97 14.41 1.13
N LEU A 37 -13.32 15.64 0.73
CA LEU A 37 -13.09 16.15 -0.62
C LEU A 37 -12.26 17.44 -0.52
N PRO A 38 -10.92 17.34 -0.45
CA PRO A 38 -10.06 18.52 -0.53
C PRO A 38 -10.19 19.16 -1.92
N ASP A 39 -9.78 20.41 -2.02
CA ASP A 39 -9.65 21.06 -3.31
C ASP A 39 -8.68 20.26 -4.19
N TYR A 40 -9.15 19.86 -5.37
CA TYR A 40 -8.35 19.10 -6.32
C TYR A 40 -8.43 19.69 -7.73
N GLN A 41 -7.43 19.41 -8.51
CA GLN A 41 -7.38 19.72 -9.95
C GLN A 41 -7.31 18.40 -10.71
N LEU A 42 -8.14 18.25 -11.73
CA LEU A 42 -8.15 17.12 -12.65
C LEU A 42 -7.98 17.65 -14.07
N GLU A 43 -6.76 17.59 -14.57
CA GLU A 43 -6.40 18.16 -15.87
C GLU A 43 -6.28 17.07 -16.93
N GLU A 44 -7.11 17.14 -17.98
CA GLU A 44 -7.00 16.22 -19.11
C GLU A 44 -5.68 16.49 -19.86
N ARG A 45 -4.94 15.41 -20.15
CA ARG A 45 -3.70 15.44 -20.93
C ARG A 45 -3.95 14.82 -22.30
N ASP A 46 -3.50 15.53 -23.33
CA ASP A 46 -3.54 15.03 -24.71
C ASP A 46 -2.48 13.92 -24.87
N PHE A 47 -2.93 12.68 -24.67
CA PHE A 47 -2.13 11.51 -24.91
C PHE A 47 -2.84 10.65 -25.95
N HIS A 48 -2.24 10.53 -27.13
CA HIS A 48 -2.89 9.98 -28.33
C HIS A 48 -3.20 8.47 -28.24
N ILE A 49 -4.05 8.10 -27.29
CA ILE A 49 -4.59 6.74 -27.19
C ILE A 49 -6.10 6.81 -27.47
N PRO A 50 -6.59 6.18 -28.54
CA PRO A 50 -8.02 6.12 -28.81
C PRO A 50 -8.74 5.37 -27.66
N ASN A 51 -9.99 5.74 -27.40
CA ASN A 51 -10.89 5.09 -26.45
C ASN A 51 -10.53 5.24 -24.95
N VAL A 52 -9.53 6.03 -24.58
CA VAL A 52 -9.24 6.42 -23.18
C VAL A 52 -9.10 7.92 -23.06
N LYS A 53 -9.21 8.41 -21.84
CA LYS A 53 -8.86 9.75 -21.40
C LYS A 53 -7.81 9.66 -20.31
N CYS A 54 -6.78 10.49 -20.40
CA CYS A 54 -5.68 10.57 -19.46
C CYS A 54 -5.76 11.88 -18.68
N TYR A 55 -5.61 11.83 -17.37
CA TYR A 55 -5.66 13.00 -16.51
C TYR A 55 -4.51 13.00 -15.51
N GLU A 56 -4.03 14.19 -15.19
CA GLU A 56 -3.26 14.45 -13.98
C GLU A 56 -4.20 14.96 -12.90
N LEU A 57 -4.17 14.29 -11.76
CA LEU A 57 -4.91 14.66 -10.56
C LEU A 57 -3.93 15.20 -9.54
N THR A 58 -4.20 16.39 -9.01
CA THR A 58 -3.45 16.96 -7.88
C THR A 58 -4.40 17.44 -6.81
N PHE A 59 -4.02 17.27 -5.56
CA PHE A 59 -4.77 17.79 -4.42
C PHE A 59 -3.82 18.11 -3.26
N LYS A 60 -4.32 18.93 -2.32
CA LYS A 60 -3.61 19.29 -1.12
C LYS A 60 -3.94 18.28 -0.03
N GLY A 61 -2.99 17.42 0.30
CA GLY A 61 -3.07 16.48 1.40
C GLY A 61 -2.74 17.13 2.75
N THR A 62 -2.52 16.29 3.77
CA THR A 62 -2.14 16.76 5.11
C THR A 62 -0.83 17.54 5.08
N ARG A 63 -0.64 18.44 6.06
CA ARG A 63 0.58 19.27 6.22
C ARG A 63 1.00 20.04 4.96
N ASP A 64 0.01 20.48 4.19
CA ASP A 64 0.22 21.21 2.94
C ASP A 64 1.01 20.45 1.86
N GLY A 65 1.15 19.13 1.99
CA GLY A 65 1.78 18.28 0.99
C GLY A 65 0.93 18.25 -0.29
N LEU A 66 1.54 18.50 -1.46
CA LEU A 66 0.85 18.32 -2.73
C LEU A 66 0.91 16.85 -3.13
N VAL A 67 -0.24 16.24 -3.33
CA VAL A 67 -0.34 14.85 -3.81
C VAL A 67 -0.67 14.84 -5.30
N TYR A 68 0.05 14.00 -6.04
CA TYR A 68 -0.09 13.82 -7.48
C TYR A 68 -0.48 12.39 -7.81
N ALA A 69 -1.37 12.22 -8.76
CA ALA A 69 -1.71 10.92 -9.32
C ALA A 69 -2.00 11.03 -10.83
N ARG A 70 -1.77 9.95 -11.56
CA ARG A 70 -2.23 9.78 -12.93
C ARG A 70 -3.53 8.98 -12.94
N VAL A 71 -4.46 9.41 -13.79
CA VAL A 71 -5.77 8.77 -13.93
C VAL A 71 -6.00 8.46 -15.40
N VAL A 72 -6.32 7.20 -15.71
CA VAL A 72 -6.73 6.77 -17.04
C VAL A 72 -8.14 6.22 -16.94
N LEU A 73 -9.06 6.76 -17.73
CA LEU A 73 -10.44 6.30 -17.78
C LEU A 73 -10.81 5.87 -19.20
N PRO A 74 -11.38 4.70 -19.42
CA PRO A 74 -11.94 4.35 -20.72
C PRO A 74 -13.10 5.29 -21.06
N LYS A 75 -13.31 5.59 -22.36
CA LYS A 75 -14.50 6.28 -22.82
C LYS A 75 -15.69 5.34 -22.70
N SER A 76 -16.66 5.66 -21.87
CA SER A 76 -17.83 4.85 -21.57
C SER A 76 -19.06 5.71 -21.33
N GLU A 77 -20.22 5.23 -21.73
CA GLU A 77 -21.52 5.79 -21.37
C GLU A 77 -22.00 5.27 -19.98
N GLU A 78 -21.41 4.17 -19.52
CA GLU A 78 -21.68 3.57 -18.21
C GLU A 78 -20.65 4.03 -17.19
N LYS A 79 -20.99 3.91 -15.91
CA LYS A 79 -20.06 4.17 -14.81
C LYS A 79 -18.90 3.16 -14.84
N ILE A 80 -17.72 3.66 -14.58
CA ILE A 80 -16.43 2.96 -14.73
C ILE A 80 -15.97 2.42 -13.38
N PRO A 81 -15.74 1.10 -13.24
CA PRO A 81 -15.02 0.55 -12.10
C PRO A 81 -13.56 1.02 -12.12
N VAL A 82 -12.95 1.23 -10.93
CA VAL A 82 -11.60 1.80 -10.84
C VAL A 82 -10.67 0.96 -9.98
N ILE A 83 -9.43 0.82 -10.45
CA ILE A 83 -8.32 0.19 -9.75
C ILE A 83 -7.33 1.26 -9.31
N PHE A 84 -7.06 1.34 -8.00
CA PHE A 84 -6.00 2.18 -7.44
C PHE A 84 -4.69 1.39 -7.40
N HIS A 85 -3.68 1.90 -8.06
CA HIS A 85 -2.33 1.35 -8.06
C HIS A 85 -1.38 2.19 -7.20
N PHE A 86 -0.57 1.50 -6.40
CA PHE A 86 0.47 2.11 -5.58
C PHE A 86 1.83 1.50 -5.92
N HIS A 87 2.85 2.35 -6.05
CA HIS A 87 4.21 1.95 -6.43
C HIS A 87 5.04 1.43 -5.26
N GLY A 88 6.12 0.72 -5.57
CA GLY A 88 7.13 0.26 -4.60
C GLY A 88 7.94 1.41 -3.99
N TYR A 89 8.70 1.09 -2.92
CA TYR A 89 9.49 2.06 -2.17
C TYR A 89 10.41 2.89 -3.07
N MET A 90 10.45 4.20 -2.85
CA MET A 90 11.19 5.19 -3.64
C MET A 90 10.84 5.21 -5.14
N GLY A 91 9.76 4.56 -5.56
CA GLY A 91 9.24 4.60 -6.92
C GLY A 91 8.39 5.84 -7.22
N ARG A 92 7.60 5.72 -8.27
CA ARG A 92 6.62 6.73 -8.72
C ARG A 92 5.42 6.05 -9.38
N CYS A 93 4.36 6.81 -9.63
CA CYS A 93 3.19 6.33 -10.37
C CYS A 93 3.57 5.76 -11.74
N TRP A 94 2.75 4.86 -12.23
CA TRP A 94 2.91 4.26 -13.55
C TRP A 94 2.87 5.29 -14.67
N ASP A 95 3.54 4.99 -15.77
CA ASP A 95 3.34 5.71 -17.01
C ASP A 95 1.96 5.38 -17.61
N TRP A 96 1.46 6.25 -18.47
CA TRP A 96 0.13 6.08 -19.07
C TRP A 96 -0.06 4.72 -19.73
N THR A 97 0.99 4.23 -20.39
CA THR A 97 0.97 2.96 -21.12
C THR A 97 0.85 1.75 -20.20
N ASP A 98 1.39 1.80 -19.00
CA ASP A 98 1.35 0.69 -18.03
C ASP A 98 -0.07 0.46 -17.48
N MET A 99 -0.90 1.50 -17.51
CA MET A 99 -2.29 1.44 -17.04
C MET A 99 -3.29 0.89 -18.07
N LEU A 100 -2.90 0.78 -19.35
CA LEU A 100 -3.83 0.50 -20.45
C LEU A 100 -4.42 -0.91 -20.43
N ALA A 101 -3.72 -1.90 -19.89
CA ALA A 101 -4.22 -3.28 -19.86
C ALA A 101 -5.60 -3.38 -19.18
N PHE A 102 -5.80 -2.68 -18.07
CA PHE A 102 -7.08 -2.69 -17.35
C PHE A 102 -8.18 -1.93 -18.10
N THR A 103 -7.82 -0.92 -18.89
CA THR A 103 -8.81 -0.13 -19.65
C THR A 103 -9.46 -0.94 -20.76
N VAL A 104 -8.78 -1.96 -21.29
CA VAL A 104 -9.36 -2.91 -22.26
C VAL A 104 -10.53 -3.71 -21.65
N ALA A 105 -10.48 -3.98 -20.34
CA ALA A 105 -11.58 -4.60 -19.60
C ALA A 105 -12.65 -3.59 -19.12
N GLY A 106 -12.53 -2.32 -19.48
CA GLY A 106 -13.47 -1.28 -19.08
C GLY A 106 -13.18 -0.66 -17.71
N TYR A 107 -12.03 -0.95 -17.10
CA TYR A 107 -11.63 -0.37 -15.80
C TYR A 107 -10.83 0.91 -15.97
N GLY A 108 -11.12 1.90 -15.15
CA GLY A 108 -10.21 3.02 -14.94
C GLY A 108 -9.05 2.61 -14.02
N VAL A 109 -7.93 3.31 -14.16
CA VAL A 109 -6.76 3.12 -13.30
C VAL A 109 -6.31 4.45 -12.74
N VAL A 110 -6.05 4.48 -11.45
CA VAL A 110 -5.46 5.63 -10.74
C VAL A 110 -4.14 5.17 -10.13
N SER A 111 -3.04 5.83 -10.50
CA SER A 111 -1.72 5.53 -9.97
C SER A 111 -1.17 6.75 -9.23
N MET A 112 -0.97 6.64 -7.92
CA MET A 112 -0.56 7.72 -7.02
C MET A 112 0.95 7.75 -6.83
N ASP A 113 1.52 8.96 -6.79
CA ASP A 113 2.86 9.20 -6.25
C ASP A 113 2.81 9.32 -4.73
N VAL A 114 3.63 8.56 -4.02
CA VAL A 114 3.84 8.76 -2.58
C VAL A 114 4.65 10.03 -2.36
N ARG A 115 4.21 10.87 -1.42
CA ARG A 115 4.89 12.13 -1.07
C ARG A 115 6.37 11.91 -0.71
N GLY A 116 7.25 12.82 -1.11
CA GLY A 116 8.66 12.78 -0.76
C GLY A 116 9.46 11.61 -1.36
N GLN A 117 8.93 10.92 -2.36
CA GLN A 117 9.64 9.88 -3.14
C GLN A 117 9.96 10.37 -4.56
N SER A 118 10.15 9.47 -5.54
CA SER A 118 10.69 9.86 -6.86
C SER A 118 9.68 10.54 -7.79
N GLY A 119 8.41 10.66 -7.40
CA GLY A 119 7.37 11.29 -8.20
C GLY A 119 7.22 12.80 -7.98
N TYR A 120 6.04 13.32 -8.33
CA TYR A 120 5.72 14.74 -8.23
C TYR A 120 5.05 15.13 -6.90
N SER A 121 4.63 14.18 -6.10
CA SER A 121 4.05 14.47 -4.78
C SER A 121 5.08 15.08 -3.83
N GLN A 122 4.69 16.15 -3.15
CA GLN A 122 5.54 16.90 -2.25
C GLN A 122 5.24 16.55 -0.80
N ASP A 123 6.29 16.49 0.02
CA ASP A 123 6.18 16.26 1.45
C ASP A 123 6.42 17.55 2.24
N GLY A 124 5.49 17.87 3.16
CA GLY A 124 5.59 19.02 4.05
C GLY A 124 6.11 18.69 5.46
N LEU A 125 6.39 17.42 5.75
CA LEU A 125 6.83 16.99 7.08
C LEU A 125 8.25 17.49 7.39
N ARG A 126 8.38 18.17 8.54
CA ARG A 126 9.71 18.56 9.07
C ARG A 126 10.23 17.45 9.98
N SER A 127 11.51 17.11 9.84
CA SER A 127 12.21 16.19 10.73
C SER A 127 13.19 16.94 11.63
N PRO A 128 13.05 16.90 12.96
CA PRO A 128 13.99 17.53 13.87
C PRO A 128 15.31 16.75 14.02
N LEU A 129 15.33 15.46 13.67
CA LEU A 129 16.51 14.60 13.75
C LEU A 129 17.44 14.69 12.52
N GLY A 130 17.33 15.74 11.72
CA GLY A 130 18.09 15.93 10.50
C GLY A 130 17.31 15.54 9.24
N ASN A 131 17.98 15.60 8.11
CA ASN A 131 17.35 15.28 6.84
C ASN A 131 17.49 13.79 6.51
N THR A 132 16.38 13.13 6.30
CA THR A 132 16.37 11.78 5.78
C THR A 132 16.34 11.85 4.26
N VAL A 133 17.28 11.18 3.61
CA VAL A 133 17.29 11.03 2.16
C VAL A 133 16.56 9.75 1.75
N LYS A 134 16.54 8.77 2.65
CA LYS A 134 15.96 7.45 2.49
C LYS A 134 15.34 7.01 3.80
N GLY A 135 14.44 5.98 3.75
CA GLY A 135 13.92 5.38 4.97
C GLY A 135 12.91 6.29 5.66
N GLN A 136 11.67 6.18 5.30
CA GLN A 136 10.62 7.05 5.80
C GLN A 136 9.85 6.44 6.97
N ILE A 137 10.22 5.21 7.41
CA ILE A 137 9.53 4.51 8.49
C ILE A 137 9.69 5.25 9.82
N ILE A 138 10.92 5.64 10.15
CA ILE A 138 11.25 6.24 11.46
C ILE A 138 10.86 7.71 11.55
N ARG A 139 10.53 8.36 10.44
CA ARG A 139 10.19 9.79 10.42
C ARG A 139 8.91 10.05 11.22
N GLY A 140 9.05 10.85 12.25
CA GLY A 140 8.00 11.21 13.20
C GLY A 140 7.79 10.21 14.33
N ALA A 141 8.46 9.05 14.33
CA ALA A 141 8.28 8.03 15.35
C ALA A 141 8.74 8.46 16.75
N VAL A 142 9.76 9.30 16.84
CA VAL A 142 10.26 9.86 18.11
C VAL A 142 9.31 10.91 18.66
N GLU A 143 8.67 11.67 17.79
CA GLU A 143 7.77 12.76 18.13
C GLU A 143 6.34 12.28 18.45
N GLY A 144 6.01 11.05 18.08
CA GLY A 144 4.73 10.40 18.38
C GLY A 144 3.88 10.11 17.15
N LYS A 145 2.83 9.32 17.37
CA LYS A 145 1.96 8.76 16.32
C LYS A 145 1.35 9.80 15.37
N GLU A 146 1.05 11.00 15.88
CA GLU A 146 0.51 12.11 15.09
C GLU A 146 1.53 12.68 14.09
N GLN A 147 2.82 12.43 14.30
CA GLN A 147 3.92 12.97 13.50
C GLN A 147 4.47 11.98 12.47
N LEU A 148 3.97 10.75 12.45
CA LEU A 148 4.44 9.71 11.54
C LEU A 148 4.26 10.09 10.08
N PHE A 149 5.30 9.94 9.27
CA PHE A 149 5.28 10.18 7.83
C PHE A 149 4.24 9.30 7.12
N TYR A 150 4.23 7.99 7.40
CA TYR A 150 3.27 7.09 6.76
C TYR A 150 1.83 7.33 7.20
N LYS A 151 1.58 7.94 8.36
CA LYS A 151 0.22 8.40 8.71
C LYS A 151 -0.30 9.39 7.66
N ASP A 152 0.53 10.36 7.28
CA ASP A 152 0.15 11.33 6.26
C ASP A 152 -0.05 10.69 4.89
N VAL A 153 0.81 9.74 4.50
CA VAL A 153 0.64 8.94 3.27
C VAL A 153 -0.68 8.17 3.28
N TYR A 154 -1.06 7.57 4.41
CA TYR A 154 -2.30 6.81 4.54
C TYR A 154 -3.54 7.71 4.42
N LEU A 155 -3.49 8.91 4.97
CA LEU A 155 -4.54 9.90 4.81
C LEU A 155 -4.64 10.44 3.37
N ASP A 156 -3.52 10.60 2.67
CA ASP A 156 -3.51 10.94 1.24
C ASP A 156 -4.23 9.88 0.40
N ILE A 157 -3.99 8.60 0.71
CA ILE A 157 -4.67 7.48 0.05
C ILE A 157 -6.17 7.53 0.31
N TYR A 158 -6.59 7.77 1.56
CA TYR A 158 -7.99 7.92 1.91
C TYR A 158 -8.65 9.03 1.09
N GLN A 159 -8.04 10.22 1.07
CA GLN A 159 -8.55 11.38 0.33
C GLN A 159 -8.59 11.11 -1.20
N LEU A 160 -7.56 10.47 -1.75
CA LEU A 160 -7.53 10.08 -3.16
C LEU A 160 -8.71 9.18 -3.53
N VAL A 161 -9.00 8.17 -2.71
CA VAL A 161 -10.13 7.26 -2.95
C VAL A 161 -11.45 8.03 -2.91
N GLU A 162 -11.64 8.94 -1.97
CA GLU A 162 -12.85 9.77 -1.87
C GLU A 162 -13.01 10.71 -3.07
N ILE A 163 -11.93 11.39 -3.50
CA ILE A 163 -11.95 12.25 -4.69
C ILE A 163 -12.38 11.44 -5.92
N VAL A 164 -11.73 10.32 -6.18
CA VAL A 164 -12.01 9.49 -7.37
C VAL A 164 -13.41 8.90 -7.30
N ALA A 165 -13.87 8.44 -6.14
CA ALA A 165 -15.23 7.93 -5.96
C ALA A 165 -16.30 9.00 -6.21
N SER A 166 -15.99 10.29 -6.02
CA SER A 166 -16.90 11.40 -6.27
C SER A 166 -17.01 11.80 -7.74
N LEU A 167 -16.12 11.32 -8.61
CA LEU A 167 -16.15 11.65 -10.04
C LEU A 167 -17.41 11.08 -10.71
N PRO A 168 -18.14 11.88 -11.52
CA PRO A 168 -19.45 11.47 -12.05
C PRO A 168 -19.41 10.19 -12.89
N GLN A 169 -18.28 9.93 -13.57
CA GLN A 169 -18.09 8.77 -14.43
C GLN A 169 -17.66 7.50 -13.67
N VAL A 170 -17.34 7.58 -12.39
CA VAL A 170 -16.81 6.45 -11.61
C VAL A 170 -17.94 5.68 -10.94
N ASP A 171 -17.86 4.35 -10.96
CA ASP A 171 -18.68 3.47 -10.12
C ASP A 171 -18.03 3.30 -8.75
N GLU A 172 -18.47 4.08 -7.79
CA GLU A 172 -17.97 4.05 -6.41
C GLU A 172 -18.18 2.70 -5.67
N LYS A 173 -19.02 1.82 -6.23
CA LYS A 173 -19.30 0.48 -5.68
C LYS A 173 -18.35 -0.59 -6.20
N GLN A 174 -17.57 -0.27 -7.22
CA GLN A 174 -16.65 -1.19 -7.88
C GLN A 174 -15.21 -0.62 -7.87
N LEU A 175 -14.69 -0.41 -6.67
CA LEU A 175 -13.33 0.07 -6.47
C LEU A 175 -12.44 -1.08 -5.99
N ALA A 176 -11.22 -1.14 -6.52
CA ALA A 176 -10.21 -2.12 -6.16
C ALA A 176 -8.84 -1.45 -5.93
N SER A 177 -7.94 -2.14 -5.25
CA SER A 177 -6.58 -1.67 -5.02
C SER A 177 -5.54 -2.75 -5.35
N TYR A 178 -4.35 -2.31 -5.79
CA TYR A 178 -3.28 -3.18 -6.24
C TYR A 178 -1.91 -2.54 -6.04
N GLY A 179 -0.94 -3.37 -5.68
CA GLY A 179 0.45 -2.94 -5.63
C GLY A 179 1.39 -4.04 -5.14
N ALA A 180 2.69 -3.73 -5.22
CA ALA A 180 3.76 -4.61 -4.78
C ALA A 180 4.68 -3.89 -3.79
N SER A 181 5.24 -4.61 -2.83
CA SER A 181 6.14 -4.07 -1.80
C SER A 181 5.44 -2.95 -1.00
N GLN A 182 6.01 -1.74 -0.96
CA GLN A 182 5.30 -0.57 -0.43
C GLN A 182 3.90 -0.44 -1.04
N GLY A 183 3.79 -0.59 -2.35
CA GLY A 183 2.50 -0.53 -3.04
C GLY A 183 1.51 -1.60 -2.57
N GLY A 184 1.98 -2.80 -2.25
CA GLY A 184 1.16 -3.87 -1.67
C GLY A 184 0.64 -3.51 -0.28
N ALA A 185 1.49 -2.91 0.55
CA ALA A 185 1.09 -2.34 1.85
C ALA A 185 0.03 -1.23 1.67
N LEU A 186 0.29 -0.28 0.77
CA LEU A 186 -0.61 0.85 0.53
C LEU A 186 -1.95 0.44 -0.11
N ALA A 187 -1.96 -0.64 -0.90
CA ALA A 187 -3.20 -1.23 -1.39
C ALA A 187 -4.07 -1.78 -0.24
N LEU A 188 -3.45 -2.43 0.75
CA LEU A 188 -4.12 -2.89 1.97
C LEU A 188 -4.58 -1.71 2.83
N VAL A 189 -3.79 -0.64 2.91
CA VAL A 189 -4.16 0.61 3.60
C VAL A 189 -5.40 1.24 2.96
N ALA A 190 -5.45 1.33 1.64
CA ALA A 190 -6.64 1.83 0.93
C ALA A 190 -7.90 1.07 1.34
N ALA A 191 -7.82 -0.27 1.41
CA ALA A 191 -8.94 -1.12 1.83
C ALA A 191 -9.26 -1.02 3.33
N GLY A 192 -8.25 -0.82 4.18
CA GLY A 192 -8.41 -0.71 5.63
C GLY A 192 -9.02 0.63 6.08
N LEU A 193 -8.76 1.70 5.33
CA LEU A 193 -9.30 3.02 5.63
C LEU A 193 -10.57 3.34 4.84
N ASN A 194 -10.82 2.67 3.72
CA ASN A 194 -11.99 2.94 2.89
C ASN A 194 -12.77 1.66 2.52
N PRO A 195 -13.98 1.45 3.09
CA PRO A 195 -14.78 0.25 2.84
C PRO A 195 -15.36 0.16 1.41
N ARG A 196 -15.19 1.21 0.58
CA ARG A 196 -15.53 1.16 -0.86
C ARG A 196 -14.62 0.24 -1.65
N ILE A 197 -13.39 -0.02 -1.17
CA ILE A 197 -12.48 -0.96 -1.81
C ILE A 197 -12.99 -2.38 -1.60
N LYS A 198 -13.39 -3.04 -2.70
CA LYS A 198 -14.02 -4.37 -2.69
C LYS A 198 -13.05 -5.51 -2.95
N ARG A 199 -11.97 -5.24 -3.67
CA ARG A 199 -10.92 -6.21 -3.97
C ARG A 199 -9.55 -5.58 -3.80
N THR A 200 -8.63 -6.32 -3.21
CA THR A 200 -7.24 -5.87 -3.00
C THR A 200 -6.27 -6.97 -3.37
N VAL A 201 -5.33 -6.67 -4.25
CA VAL A 201 -4.16 -7.54 -4.50
C VAL A 201 -2.94 -6.90 -3.89
N ALA A 202 -2.31 -7.62 -2.96
CA ALA A 202 -1.06 -7.20 -2.32
C ALA A 202 0.04 -8.22 -2.64
N ILE A 203 1.06 -7.79 -3.37
CA ILE A 203 2.24 -8.61 -3.68
C ILE A 203 3.34 -8.25 -2.70
N TYR A 204 3.84 -9.25 -1.97
CA TYR A 204 4.89 -9.11 -0.93
C TYR A 204 4.83 -7.80 -0.14
N PRO A 205 3.71 -7.50 0.58
CA PRO A 205 3.51 -6.21 1.22
C PRO A 205 4.59 -5.88 2.25
N PHE A 206 5.05 -4.61 2.19
CA PHE A 206 5.97 -3.97 3.11
C PHE A 206 5.25 -3.41 4.35
N LEU A 207 5.93 -2.67 5.22
CA LEU A 207 5.37 -1.94 6.37
C LEU A 207 4.60 -2.81 7.37
N SER A 208 5.10 -4.00 7.65
CA SER A 208 4.47 -4.89 8.63
C SER A 208 5.46 -5.53 9.58
N ASP A 209 5.04 -5.62 10.84
CA ASP A 209 5.73 -6.34 11.93
C ASP A 209 7.17 -5.84 12.15
N PHE A 210 7.30 -4.53 12.39
CA PHE A 210 8.58 -3.84 12.51
C PHE A 210 9.51 -4.46 13.57
N ARG A 211 8.98 -4.93 14.70
CA ARG A 211 9.79 -5.64 15.71
C ARG A 211 10.38 -6.92 15.15
N ARG A 212 9.62 -7.69 14.38
CA ARG A 212 10.13 -8.91 13.72
C ARG A 212 11.22 -8.58 12.70
N VAL A 213 11.06 -7.49 11.95
CA VAL A 213 12.09 -6.99 11.05
C VAL A 213 13.37 -6.68 11.81
N LEU A 214 13.28 -5.99 12.94
CA LEU A 214 14.42 -5.67 13.79
C LEU A 214 15.11 -6.93 14.34
N GLU A 215 14.33 -7.91 14.83
CA GLU A 215 14.84 -9.20 15.31
C GLU A 215 15.57 -10.02 14.24
N ILE A 216 15.05 -10.04 13.01
CA ILE A 216 15.68 -10.75 11.89
C ILE A 216 16.99 -10.07 11.46
N GLY A 217 17.14 -8.76 11.70
CA GLY A 217 18.30 -8.00 11.30
C GLY A 217 18.31 -7.61 9.83
N ASN A 218 17.13 -7.32 9.25
CA ASN A 218 17.00 -6.91 7.87
C ASN A 218 17.57 -5.51 7.63
N THR A 219 18.69 -5.45 6.96
CA THR A 219 19.39 -4.19 6.63
C THR A 219 19.13 -3.72 5.19
N SER A 220 18.04 -4.15 4.58
CA SER A 220 17.64 -3.65 3.26
C SER A 220 17.42 -2.14 3.28
N GLU A 221 17.62 -1.48 2.14
CA GLU A 221 17.48 -0.02 2.01
C GLU A 221 16.14 0.51 2.56
N ALA A 222 15.08 -0.25 2.39
CA ALA A 222 13.74 0.13 2.84
C ALA A 222 13.60 0.21 4.37
N TYR A 223 14.39 -0.58 5.11
CA TYR A 223 14.41 -0.59 6.58
C TYR A 223 15.63 0.07 7.19
N ASP A 224 16.60 0.54 6.38
CA ASP A 224 17.89 1.05 6.84
C ASP A 224 17.75 2.08 7.97
N GLU A 225 16.83 3.03 7.88
CA GLU A 225 16.66 4.05 8.92
C GLU A 225 16.17 3.51 10.27
N LEU A 226 15.39 2.45 10.30
CA LEU A 226 15.00 1.80 11.53
C LEU A 226 16.24 1.29 12.29
N PHE A 227 17.15 0.61 11.57
CA PHE A 227 18.41 0.12 12.13
C PHE A 227 19.37 1.26 12.47
N ARG A 228 19.45 2.31 11.64
CA ARG A 228 20.29 3.48 11.91
C ARG A 228 19.82 4.25 13.13
N TYR A 229 18.51 4.32 13.39
CA TYR A 229 18.00 4.91 14.60
C TYR A 229 18.58 4.21 15.84
N PHE A 230 18.45 2.92 15.96
CA PHE A 230 19.00 2.16 17.09
C PHE A 230 20.53 2.16 17.11
N LYS A 231 21.20 2.25 15.98
CA LYS A 231 22.66 2.32 15.94
C LYS A 231 23.24 3.65 16.38
N PHE A 232 22.59 4.78 16.06
CA PHE A 232 23.18 6.11 16.20
C PHE A 232 22.44 7.01 17.20
N HIS A 233 21.16 6.80 17.44
CA HIS A 233 20.35 7.60 18.35
C HIS A 233 20.01 6.87 19.65
N ASP A 234 19.76 5.58 19.58
CA ASP A 234 19.44 4.75 20.75
C ASP A 234 20.21 3.42 20.73
N PRO A 235 21.57 3.44 20.88
CA PRO A 235 22.39 2.23 20.78
C PRO A 235 22.19 1.23 21.94
N PHE A 236 21.51 1.64 23.00
CA PHE A 236 21.18 0.80 24.16
C PHE A 236 19.75 0.30 24.14
N HIS A 237 18.96 0.64 23.10
CA HIS A 237 17.55 0.27 22.94
C HIS A 237 16.66 0.71 24.13
N GLU A 238 16.96 1.85 24.73
CA GLU A 238 16.21 2.37 25.88
C GLU A 238 14.79 2.87 25.46
N THR A 239 14.62 3.25 24.20
CA THR A 239 13.35 3.75 23.64
C THR A 239 12.65 2.72 22.73
N GLU A 240 13.14 1.48 22.62
CA GLU A 240 12.63 0.49 21.67
C GLU A 240 11.13 0.25 21.82
N GLU A 241 10.66 0.06 23.06
CA GLU A 241 9.23 -0.18 23.30
C GLU A 241 8.38 1.02 22.85
N GLN A 242 8.79 2.23 23.16
CA GLN A 242 8.09 3.47 22.73
C GLN A 242 8.04 3.59 21.21
N ILE A 243 9.17 3.35 20.53
CA ILE A 243 9.25 3.42 19.07
C ILE A 243 8.37 2.35 18.42
N MET A 244 8.40 1.10 18.91
CA MET A 244 7.59 0.03 18.37
C MET A 244 6.09 0.25 18.61
N GLU A 245 5.70 0.78 19.78
CA GLU A 245 4.32 1.18 20.04
C GLU A 245 3.87 2.27 19.06
N THR A 246 4.70 3.31 18.85
CA THR A 246 4.39 4.39 17.90
C THR A 246 4.28 3.85 16.46
N LEU A 247 5.21 3.01 16.02
CA LEU A 247 5.17 2.38 14.70
C LEU A 247 3.96 1.45 14.54
N GLY A 248 3.42 0.94 15.63
CA GLY A 248 2.19 0.13 15.64
C GLY A 248 1.00 0.81 14.95
N TYR A 249 0.95 2.15 14.92
CA TYR A 249 -0.13 2.89 14.25
C TYR A 249 -0.04 2.89 12.73
N ILE A 250 1.14 2.66 12.16
CA ILE A 250 1.34 2.51 10.71
C ILE A 250 1.66 1.07 10.29
N ASP A 251 1.72 0.15 11.23
CA ASP A 251 1.93 -1.27 10.93
C ASP A 251 0.69 -1.86 10.25
N VAL A 252 0.84 -2.27 9.00
CA VAL A 252 -0.28 -2.73 8.17
C VAL A 252 -0.99 -3.96 8.73
N LYS A 253 -0.29 -4.81 9.51
CA LYS A 253 -0.96 -5.94 10.17
C LYS A 253 -2.06 -5.49 11.14
N ASN A 254 -1.91 -4.28 11.70
CA ASN A 254 -2.88 -3.71 12.64
C ASN A 254 -4.10 -3.09 11.93
N LEU A 255 -4.01 -2.76 10.64
CA LEU A 255 -5.14 -2.34 9.80
C LEU A 255 -5.97 -3.52 9.26
N ALA A 256 -5.43 -4.73 9.28
CA ALA A 256 -6.01 -5.90 8.60
C ALA A 256 -7.46 -6.19 9.02
N HIS A 257 -7.84 -6.00 10.29
CA HIS A 257 -9.20 -6.25 10.80
C HIS A 257 -10.25 -5.24 10.25
N ARG A 258 -9.80 -4.06 9.80
CA ARG A 258 -10.66 -3.03 9.21
C ARG A 258 -11.05 -3.33 7.77
N ILE A 259 -10.30 -4.18 7.07
CA ILE A 259 -10.54 -4.54 5.67
C ILE A 259 -11.81 -5.39 5.56
N LYS A 260 -12.75 -4.95 4.70
CA LYS A 260 -14.03 -5.62 4.46
C LYS A 260 -14.13 -6.28 3.09
N GLY A 261 -13.37 -5.78 2.11
CA GLY A 261 -13.28 -6.36 0.78
C GLY A 261 -12.44 -7.63 0.74
N GLU A 262 -12.53 -8.39 -0.36
CA GLU A 262 -11.74 -9.60 -0.58
C GLU A 262 -10.25 -9.24 -0.80
N VAL A 263 -9.36 -10.01 -0.17
CA VAL A 263 -7.90 -9.80 -0.27
C VAL A 263 -7.21 -11.01 -0.88
N ARG A 264 -6.35 -10.73 -1.85
CA ARG A 264 -5.44 -11.73 -2.42
C ARG A 264 -3.99 -11.32 -2.22
N MET A 265 -3.22 -12.18 -1.55
CA MET A 265 -1.80 -11.95 -1.31
C MET A 265 -0.92 -12.90 -2.14
N ILE A 266 0.20 -12.39 -2.64
CA ILE A 266 1.20 -13.16 -3.37
C ILE A 266 2.54 -12.94 -2.68
N THR A 267 3.24 -14.03 -2.34
CA THR A 267 4.43 -14.01 -1.49
C THR A 267 5.55 -14.84 -2.11
N GLY A 268 6.73 -14.28 -2.29
CA GLY A 268 7.96 -15.00 -2.59
C GLY A 268 8.53 -15.64 -1.32
N LEU A 269 8.89 -16.92 -1.34
CA LEU A 269 9.41 -17.58 -0.14
C LEU A 269 10.89 -17.26 0.15
N ASP A 270 11.62 -16.79 -0.85
CA ASP A 270 13.02 -16.35 -0.72
C ASP A 270 13.14 -14.82 -0.54
N ASP A 271 12.02 -14.11 -0.28
CA ASP A 271 12.00 -12.66 -0.09
C ASP A 271 12.82 -12.25 1.15
N ASP A 272 13.89 -11.51 0.90
CA ASP A 272 14.86 -11.03 1.90
C ASP A 272 14.73 -9.54 2.22
N VAL A 273 13.76 -8.87 1.60
CA VAL A 273 13.39 -7.47 1.88
C VAL A 273 12.10 -7.42 2.72
N CYS A 274 11.01 -7.94 2.19
CA CYS A 274 9.76 -8.09 2.92
C CYS A 274 9.61 -9.56 3.33
N TYR A 275 10.15 -9.94 4.48
CA TYR A 275 10.18 -11.35 4.89
C TYR A 275 8.78 -11.98 4.86
N PRO A 276 8.64 -13.20 4.30
CA PRO A 276 7.34 -13.86 4.17
C PRO A 276 6.56 -13.95 5.48
N ILE A 277 7.25 -14.12 6.60
CA ILE A 277 6.60 -14.21 7.90
C ILE A 277 5.94 -12.89 8.32
N THR A 278 6.54 -11.73 8.00
CA THR A 278 5.94 -10.42 8.31
C THR A 278 4.72 -10.14 7.43
N GLN A 279 4.73 -10.61 6.19
CA GLN A 279 3.59 -10.55 5.29
C GLN A 279 2.41 -11.40 5.83
N PHE A 280 2.72 -12.60 6.36
CA PHE A 280 1.70 -13.48 6.94
C PHE A 280 1.16 -12.97 8.29
N ALA A 281 1.88 -12.10 8.99
CA ALA A 281 1.32 -11.37 10.11
C ALA A 281 0.10 -10.54 9.69
N ILE A 282 0.14 -9.91 8.51
CA ILE A 282 -1.03 -9.24 7.92
C ILE A 282 -2.12 -10.27 7.58
N TYR A 283 -1.75 -11.27 6.76
CA TYR A 283 -2.70 -12.26 6.24
C TYR A 283 -3.52 -12.93 7.33
N ASN A 284 -2.87 -13.34 8.42
CA ASN A 284 -3.54 -14.08 9.51
C ASN A 284 -4.43 -13.17 10.39
N ARG A 285 -4.28 -11.85 10.31
CA ARG A 285 -5.15 -10.88 10.99
C ARG A 285 -6.34 -10.41 10.13
N LEU A 286 -6.34 -10.69 8.83
CA LEU A 286 -7.49 -10.42 7.97
C LEU A 286 -8.70 -11.23 8.43
N THR A 287 -9.86 -10.58 8.53
CA THR A 287 -11.14 -11.20 8.91
C THR A 287 -12.10 -11.36 7.73
N CYS A 288 -11.79 -10.72 6.59
CA CYS A 288 -12.54 -10.79 5.35
C CYS A 288 -12.23 -12.06 4.55
N GLU A 289 -12.90 -12.24 3.42
CA GLU A 289 -12.54 -13.27 2.43
C GLU A 289 -11.12 -13.02 1.93
N LYS A 290 -10.30 -14.07 1.95
CA LYS A 290 -8.87 -13.96 1.65
C LYS A 290 -8.30 -15.21 1.02
N SER A 291 -7.32 -15.01 0.16
CA SER A 291 -6.52 -16.07 -0.43
C SER A 291 -5.05 -15.67 -0.52
N TYR A 292 -4.15 -16.65 -0.61
CA TYR A 292 -2.74 -16.37 -0.87
C TYR A 292 -2.16 -17.35 -1.89
N ARG A 293 -1.09 -16.90 -2.55
CA ARG A 293 -0.23 -17.73 -3.37
C ARG A 293 1.22 -17.61 -2.92
N LEU A 294 1.89 -18.74 -2.78
CA LEU A 294 3.33 -18.80 -2.53
C LEU A 294 4.07 -19.03 -3.84
N MET A 295 5.13 -18.27 -4.03
CA MET A 295 6.07 -18.38 -5.14
C MET A 295 7.43 -18.88 -4.59
N PRO A 296 7.68 -20.20 -4.60
CA PRO A 296 8.77 -20.79 -3.81
C PRO A 296 10.17 -20.34 -4.22
N GLU A 297 10.36 -19.98 -5.49
CA GLU A 297 11.66 -19.64 -6.06
C GLU A 297 11.86 -18.13 -6.26
N TYR A 298 10.93 -17.30 -5.76
CA TYR A 298 10.99 -15.85 -5.89
C TYR A 298 11.42 -15.18 -4.58
N ALA A 299 12.34 -14.22 -4.73
CA ALA A 299 12.75 -13.27 -3.70
C ALA A 299 11.92 -11.97 -3.80
N HIS A 300 12.55 -10.80 -3.53
CA HIS A 300 11.93 -9.48 -3.68
C HIS A 300 12.14 -8.89 -5.08
N GLU A 301 11.67 -9.59 -6.08
CA GLU A 301 11.83 -9.25 -7.48
C GLU A 301 10.49 -9.17 -8.21
N ALA A 302 10.47 -8.64 -9.42
CA ALA A 302 9.24 -8.54 -10.20
C ALA A 302 8.65 -9.94 -10.48
N MET A 303 7.51 -10.23 -9.90
CA MET A 303 6.77 -11.49 -10.11
C MET A 303 5.91 -11.36 -11.37
N ASN A 304 6.53 -11.46 -12.54
CA ASN A 304 5.88 -11.21 -13.83
C ASN A 304 5.53 -12.48 -14.62
N VAL A 305 5.94 -13.66 -14.18
CA VAL A 305 5.63 -14.91 -14.88
C VAL A 305 4.25 -15.41 -14.42
N HIS A 306 3.25 -15.27 -15.26
CA HIS A 306 1.84 -15.60 -15.03
C HIS A 306 1.14 -14.79 -13.92
N VAL A 307 1.84 -14.00 -13.14
CA VAL A 307 1.24 -13.25 -12.02
C VAL A 307 0.43 -12.09 -12.53
N ASN A 308 0.94 -11.32 -13.50
CA ASN A 308 0.21 -10.17 -14.06
C ASN A 308 -1.13 -10.58 -14.67
N ASP A 309 -1.18 -11.69 -15.41
CA ASP A 309 -2.43 -12.22 -15.99
C ASP A 309 -3.42 -12.63 -14.90
N GLN A 310 -2.93 -13.24 -13.82
CA GLN A 310 -3.79 -13.65 -12.71
C GLN A 310 -4.33 -12.45 -11.93
N VAL A 311 -3.50 -11.42 -11.70
CA VAL A 311 -3.90 -10.17 -11.07
C VAL A 311 -4.96 -9.46 -11.91
N TYR A 312 -4.70 -9.30 -13.22
CA TYR A 312 -5.62 -8.71 -14.17
C TYR A 312 -6.98 -9.41 -14.15
N ASN A 313 -6.98 -10.72 -14.37
CA ASN A 313 -8.20 -11.50 -14.43
C ASN A 313 -9.02 -11.41 -13.13
N TRP A 314 -8.36 -11.45 -12.00
CA TRP A 314 -9.05 -11.40 -10.72
C TRP A 314 -9.60 -9.99 -10.41
N LEU A 315 -8.85 -8.94 -10.66
CA LEU A 315 -9.30 -7.56 -10.45
C LEU A 315 -10.44 -7.17 -11.37
N CYS A 316 -10.40 -7.62 -12.64
CA CYS A 316 -11.45 -7.34 -13.63
C CYS A 316 -12.67 -8.26 -13.52
N GLY A 317 -12.77 -9.07 -12.47
CA GLY A 317 -14.00 -9.84 -12.17
C GLY A 317 -14.19 -11.13 -12.95
N SER A 318 -13.22 -11.57 -13.76
CA SER A 318 -13.29 -12.89 -14.38
C SER A 318 -12.94 -13.96 -13.35
N GLU A 319 -13.88 -14.86 -13.06
CA GLU A 319 -13.70 -16.03 -12.19
C GLU A 319 -12.81 -17.11 -12.83
N ILE A 320 -11.70 -16.74 -13.43
CA ILE A 320 -10.72 -17.74 -13.82
C ILE A 320 -10.03 -18.20 -12.54
N PRO A 321 -10.22 -19.47 -12.12
CA PRO A 321 -9.54 -20.00 -10.97
C PRO A 321 -8.03 -19.76 -11.09
N PHE A 322 -7.34 -19.57 -9.98
CA PHE A 322 -5.86 -19.43 -9.90
C PHE A 322 -5.13 -20.72 -10.36
N THR A 323 -5.80 -21.59 -11.06
CA THR A 323 -5.22 -22.78 -11.65
C THR A 323 -4.82 -22.46 -13.08
N TYR A 324 -3.54 -22.11 -13.22
CA TYR A 324 -2.91 -22.32 -14.51
C TYR A 324 -2.96 -23.84 -14.77
N VAL A 325 -3.81 -24.24 -15.69
CA VAL A 325 -3.74 -25.60 -16.25
C VAL A 325 -2.52 -25.62 -17.16
N GLY A 326 -1.35 -25.64 -16.54
CA GLY A 326 -0.12 -25.96 -17.22
C GLY A 326 -0.21 -27.41 -17.70
N ARG A 327 0.11 -27.62 -18.94
CA ARG A 327 0.32 -28.93 -19.54
C ARG A 327 1.39 -29.70 -18.76
#